data_8a78601e0ab903946b65f859ae779089
#
_entry.id   8a78601e0ab903946b65f859ae779089
#
_cell.length_a   1.000
_cell.length_b   1.000
_cell.length_c   1.000
_cell.angle_alpha   90.00
_cell.angle_beta   90.00
_cell.angle_gamma   90.00
#
_symmetry.space_group_name_H-M   'P 1'
#
loop_
_entity.id
_entity.type
_entity.pdbx_description
1 polymer ?
#
loop_
_entity_poly.entity_id
_entity_poly.type
_entity_poly.pdbx_seq_one_letter_code
_entity_poly.pdbx_strand_id
1 'polypeptide(L)'
;MWVADMDFESPACIKSALRKYVDKGIFGYHSEPKGLRDILKKYLNNKGWNIKKEWIVLTPSVGAPIYSIYNLIPKNTQVIIPTPIYLNFLKAPKHLGRRIQKLPMVNDRGRLVIDFKKFSLIAKKNSWLMFVNPQNPGGTVYSKKELKNLSKIVKEKNITVFSDELHCDLILQKNLEHTPLGSIKTIEKNVVSFYSASKTFNVPGLNCAFAVIPCDKLRKAFKKNAEGITDDANITGLIALSAAFKKGWKWRDDLIRYLN
;
A
#
# COMPACT_ATOMS: atom_id res chain seq x y z
N MET A 1 11.14 2.82 -19.60
CA MET A 1 10.68 1.86 -18.54
C MET A 1 11.89 1.20 -17.89
N TRP A 2 12.34 1.69 -16.77
CA TRP A 2 13.52 1.13 -16.11
C TRP A 2 13.23 0.64 -14.67
N VAL A 3 12.08 1.00 -14.12
CA VAL A 3 11.57 0.49 -12.86
C VAL A 3 10.18 -0.13 -13.11
N ALA A 4 9.16 0.18 -12.33
CA ALA A 4 7.78 -0.27 -12.51
C ALA A 4 6.86 0.90 -12.93
N ASP A 5 7.32 1.68 -13.88
CA ASP A 5 6.58 2.68 -14.65
C ASP A 5 6.28 2.13 -16.06
N MET A 6 5.46 2.83 -16.82
CA MET A 6 5.01 2.41 -18.14
C MET A 6 5.33 3.50 -19.17
N ASP A 7 5.51 3.13 -20.45
CA ASP A 7 5.71 4.05 -21.56
C ASP A 7 4.38 4.58 -22.13
N PHE A 8 3.28 4.44 -21.41
CA PHE A 8 1.97 4.98 -21.76
C PHE A 8 1.75 6.34 -21.12
N GLU A 9 1.06 7.23 -21.86
CA GLU A 9 0.60 8.47 -21.25
C GLU A 9 -0.35 8.22 -20.07
N SER A 10 -0.18 9.01 -19.02
CA SER A 10 -1.12 9.00 -17.89
C SER A 10 -2.53 9.43 -18.32
N PRO A 11 -3.59 9.01 -17.61
CA PRO A 11 -4.98 9.34 -17.96
C PRO A 11 -5.22 10.83 -18.23
N ALA A 12 -5.99 11.16 -19.27
CA ALA A 12 -6.31 12.53 -19.65
C ALA A 12 -6.94 13.34 -18.48
N CYS A 13 -7.70 12.70 -17.60
CA CYS A 13 -8.29 13.34 -16.42
C CYS A 13 -7.22 13.86 -15.44
N ILE A 14 -6.10 13.17 -15.32
CA ILE A 14 -4.96 13.60 -14.48
C ILE A 14 -4.27 14.79 -15.15
N LYS A 15 -3.93 14.68 -16.45
CA LYS A 15 -3.28 15.75 -17.20
C LYS A 15 -4.11 17.03 -17.16
N SER A 16 -5.43 16.93 -17.38
CA SER A 16 -6.36 18.06 -17.31
C SER A 16 -6.42 18.71 -15.92
N ALA A 17 -6.45 17.91 -14.86
CA ALA A 17 -6.49 18.43 -13.50
C ALA A 17 -5.19 19.18 -13.12
N LEU A 18 -4.05 18.63 -13.54
CA LEU A 18 -2.74 19.27 -13.33
C LEU A 18 -2.60 20.57 -14.11
N ARG A 19 -3.00 20.61 -15.40
CA ARG A 19 -3.01 21.84 -16.19
C ARG A 19 -3.82 22.94 -15.52
N LYS A 20 -5.05 22.65 -15.08
CA LYS A 20 -5.89 23.62 -14.35
C LYS A 20 -5.24 24.16 -13.08
N TYR A 21 -4.41 23.37 -12.42
CA TYR A 21 -3.67 23.84 -11.25
C TYR A 21 -2.49 24.75 -11.65
N VAL A 22 -1.72 24.35 -12.67
CA VAL A 22 -0.58 25.11 -13.18
C VAL A 22 -1.03 26.46 -13.73
N ASP A 23 -2.13 26.50 -14.48
CA ASP A 23 -2.69 27.72 -15.08
C ASP A 23 -3.10 28.77 -14.05
N LYS A 24 -3.34 28.38 -12.77
CA LYS A 24 -3.59 29.34 -11.69
C LYS A 24 -2.35 30.11 -11.24
N GLY A 25 -1.15 29.55 -11.48
CA GLY A 25 0.13 30.17 -11.17
C GLY A 25 0.44 30.34 -9.66
N ILE A 26 -0.31 29.69 -8.74
CA ILE A 26 -0.12 29.84 -7.29
C ILE A 26 0.39 28.51 -6.72
N PHE A 27 1.67 28.47 -6.32
CA PHE A 27 2.38 27.27 -5.87
C PHE A 27 2.80 27.36 -4.38
N GLY A 28 2.03 28.08 -3.58
CA GLY A 28 2.28 28.24 -2.14
C GLY A 28 1.86 27.01 -1.32
N TYR A 29 1.89 27.15 0.01
CA TYR A 29 1.39 26.11 0.92
C TYR A 29 -0.06 25.76 0.62
N HIS A 30 -0.41 24.49 0.80
CA HIS A 30 -1.70 23.96 0.38
C HIS A 30 -2.38 23.13 1.47
N SER A 31 -3.68 23.00 1.35
CA SER A 31 -4.47 21.98 2.03
C SER A 31 -4.82 20.84 1.07
N GLU A 32 -5.27 19.72 1.61
CA GLU A 32 -5.72 18.61 0.77
C GLU A 32 -6.89 19.01 -0.16
N PRO A 33 -6.98 18.50 -1.39
CA PRO A 33 -8.08 18.78 -2.30
C PRO A 33 -9.44 18.43 -1.66
N LYS A 34 -10.42 19.34 -1.78
CA LYS A 34 -11.77 19.14 -1.23
C LYS A 34 -12.37 17.82 -1.73
N GLY A 35 -12.86 17.01 -0.80
CA GLY A 35 -13.50 15.73 -1.09
C GLY A 35 -12.56 14.57 -1.39
N LEU A 36 -11.25 14.74 -1.31
CA LEU A 36 -10.28 13.65 -1.56
C LEU A 36 -10.54 12.43 -0.66
N ARG A 37 -10.74 12.64 0.66
CA ARG A 37 -11.01 11.54 1.59
C ARG A 37 -12.31 10.80 1.28
N ASP A 38 -13.33 11.50 0.75
CA ASP A 38 -14.58 10.86 0.31
C ASP A 38 -14.35 9.95 -0.90
N ILE A 39 -13.54 10.40 -1.86
CA ILE A 39 -13.14 9.61 -3.03
C ILE A 39 -12.41 8.34 -2.59
N LEU A 40 -11.40 8.47 -1.71
CA LEU A 40 -10.61 7.33 -1.23
C LEU A 40 -11.46 6.36 -0.38
N LYS A 41 -12.35 6.89 0.46
CA LYS A 41 -13.31 6.07 1.20
C LYS A 41 -14.22 5.29 0.25
N LYS A 42 -14.82 5.95 -0.76
CA LYS A 42 -15.66 5.31 -1.76
C LYS A 42 -14.91 4.21 -2.51
N TYR A 43 -13.66 4.48 -2.90
CA TYR A 43 -12.78 3.51 -3.56
C TYR A 43 -12.63 2.22 -2.74
N LEU A 44 -12.29 2.31 -1.46
CA LEU A 44 -12.11 1.12 -0.62
C LEU A 44 -13.43 0.45 -0.23
N ASN A 45 -14.51 1.23 -0.07
CA ASN A 45 -15.85 0.67 0.12
C ASN A 45 -16.25 -0.23 -1.07
N ASN A 46 -15.96 0.21 -2.29
CA ASN A 46 -16.22 -0.60 -3.50
C ASN A 46 -15.37 -1.88 -3.54
N LYS A 47 -14.22 -1.91 -2.85
CA LYS A 47 -13.40 -3.12 -2.64
C LYS A 47 -13.82 -3.96 -1.43
N GLY A 48 -14.96 -3.65 -0.81
CA GLY A 48 -15.49 -4.38 0.35
C GLY A 48 -14.87 -3.99 1.70
N TRP A 49 -14.12 -2.87 1.76
CA TRP A 49 -13.58 -2.36 3.02
C TRP A 49 -14.23 -1.04 3.42
N ASN A 50 -15.19 -1.09 4.34
CA ASN A 50 -15.87 0.11 4.84
C ASN A 50 -15.00 0.84 5.86
N ILE A 51 -14.20 1.79 5.37
CA ILE A 51 -13.28 2.58 6.20
C ILE A 51 -13.92 3.88 6.70
N LYS A 52 -13.31 4.45 7.75
CA LYS A 52 -13.59 5.82 8.21
C LYS A 52 -12.59 6.79 7.58
N LYS A 53 -13.01 8.05 7.34
CA LYS A 53 -12.15 9.08 6.74
C LYS A 53 -10.92 9.40 7.60
N GLU A 54 -11.08 9.38 8.92
CA GLU A 54 -10.01 9.63 9.88
C GLU A 54 -8.93 8.53 9.91
N TRP A 55 -9.21 7.35 9.33
CA TRP A 55 -8.22 6.30 9.19
C TRP A 55 -7.22 6.55 8.06
N ILE A 56 -7.55 7.49 7.14
CA ILE A 56 -6.71 7.83 6.00
C ILE A 56 -5.59 8.76 6.45
N VAL A 57 -4.36 8.41 6.13
CA VAL A 57 -3.16 9.24 6.29
C VAL A 57 -2.54 9.42 4.92
N LEU A 58 -2.50 10.65 4.41
CA LEU A 58 -1.83 10.96 3.15
C LEU A 58 -0.31 10.93 3.37
N THR A 59 0.43 10.44 2.39
CA THR A 59 1.89 10.31 2.45
C THR A 59 2.52 10.70 1.10
N PRO A 60 3.74 11.26 1.09
CA PRO A 60 4.39 11.67 -0.17
C PRO A 60 4.71 10.50 -1.10
N SER A 61 4.90 9.31 -0.56
CA SER A 61 5.19 8.09 -1.33
C SER A 61 4.95 6.86 -0.47
N VAL A 62 5.31 5.67 -0.94
CA VAL A 62 5.33 4.46 -0.10
C VAL A 62 6.74 4.17 0.43
N GLY A 63 7.77 4.68 -0.21
CA GLY A 63 9.15 4.50 0.23
C GLY A 63 9.42 5.10 1.62
N ALA A 64 9.08 6.37 1.83
CA ALA A 64 9.25 7.03 3.12
C ALA A 64 8.48 6.36 4.27
N PRO A 65 7.19 5.98 4.12
CA PRO A 65 6.47 5.18 5.09
C PRO A 65 7.12 3.87 5.49
N ILE A 66 7.81 3.18 4.59
CA ILE A 66 8.56 1.96 4.97
C ILE A 66 9.60 2.29 6.05
N TYR A 67 10.38 3.36 5.89
CA TYR A 67 11.34 3.80 6.90
C TYR A 67 10.63 4.25 8.19
N SER A 68 9.57 5.04 8.08
CA SER A 68 8.77 5.50 9.24
C SER A 68 8.21 4.35 10.05
N ILE A 69 7.73 3.29 9.41
CA ILE A 69 7.22 2.09 10.11
C ILE A 69 8.33 1.40 10.90
N TYR A 70 9.53 1.23 10.35
CA TYR A 70 10.62 0.60 11.08
C TYR A 70 11.02 1.40 12.34
N ASN A 71 10.88 2.72 12.33
CA ASN A 71 11.11 3.55 13.51
C ASN A 71 10.03 3.35 14.59
N LEU A 72 8.80 2.97 14.20
CA LEU A 72 7.72 2.65 15.16
C LEU A 72 7.89 1.30 15.83
N ILE A 73 8.56 0.37 15.18
CA ILE A 73 8.73 -0.99 15.70
C ILE A 73 9.74 -0.96 16.84
N PRO A 74 9.44 -1.45 18.06
CA PRO A 74 10.43 -1.51 19.14
C PRO A 74 11.66 -2.31 18.75
N LYS A 75 12.85 -1.93 19.22
CA LYS A 75 14.14 -2.50 18.75
C LYS A 75 14.21 -4.03 18.84
N ASN A 76 13.64 -4.61 19.89
CA ASN A 76 13.67 -6.07 20.14
C ASN A 76 12.50 -6.83 19.54
N THR A 77 11.63 -6.17 18.75
CA THR A 77 10.49 -6.82 18.12
C THR A 77 10.93 -7.57 16.87
N GLN A 78 10.48 -8.80 16.71
CA GLN A 78 10.69 -9.59 15.51
C GLN A 78 9.96 -8.94 14.32
N VAL A 79 10.68 -8.74 13.22
CA VAL A 79 10.10 -8.32 11.94
C VAL A 79 10.28 -9.45 10.93
N ILE A 80 9.16 -9.98 10.44
CA ILE A 80 9.14 -11.09 9.48
C ILE A 80 8.94 -10.53 8.08
N ILE A 81 9.78 -10.96 7.15
CA ILE A 81 9.74 -10.51 5.75
C ILE A 81 9.70 -11.73 4.84
N PRO A 82 8.55 -11.98 4.17
CA PRO A 82 8.49 -12.96 3.08
C PRO A 82 9.44 -12.56 1.95
N THR A 83 10.24 -13.49 1.45
CA THR A 83 11.22 -13.24 0.39
C THR A 83 11.06 -14.21 -0.78
N PRO A 84 11.23 -13.77 -2.04
CA PRO A 84 11.64 -12.42 -2.48
C PRO A 84 10.57 -11.36 -2.24
N ILE A 85 10.99 -10.08 -2.11
CA ILE A 85 10.10 -8.92 -1.87
C ILE A 85 10.70 -7.66 -2.49
N TYR A 86 9.90 -6.62 -2.66
CA TYR A 86 10.37 -5.30 -3.07
C TYR A 86 11.55 -4.84 -2.21
N LEU A 87 12.64 -4.43 -2.88
CA LEU A 87 13.95 -4.25 -2.27
C LEU A 87 13.99 -3.27 -1.08
N ASN A 88 13.13 -2.24 -1.07
CA ASN A 88 13.11 -1.27 0.03
C ASN A 88 12.71 -1.89 1.38
N PHE A 89 11.95 -2.99 1.39
CA PHE A 89 11.66 -3.74 2.63
C PHE A 89 12.91 -4.39 3.25
N LEU A 90 13.95 -4.62 2.44
CA LEU A 90 15.25 -5.15 2.90
C LEU A 90 16.28 -4.06 3.14
N LYS A 91 16.24 -2.95 2.36
CA LYS A 91 17.17 -1.82 2.51
C LYS A 91 16.87 -1.02 3.77
N ALA A 92 15.61 -0.69 4.04
CA ALA A 92 15.23 0.14 5.19
C ALA A 92 15.70 -0.45 6.53
N PRO A 93 15.44 -1.74 6.86
CA PRO A 93 15.94 -2.31 8.12
C PRO A 93 17.46 -2.34 8.18
N LYS A 94 18.17 -2.58 7.06
CA LYS A 94 19.64 -2.54 7.00
C LYS A 94 20.16 -1.14 7.34
N HIS A 95 19.61 -0.09 6.73
CA HIS A 95 20.01 1.30 6.99
C HIS A 95 19.71 1.72 8.44
N LEU A 96 18.65 1.19 9.04
CA LEU A 96 18.22 1.51 10.40
C LEU A 96 18.81 0.56 11.47
N GLY A 97 19.75 -0.30 11.10
CA GLY A 97 20.37 -1.27 12.03
C GLY A 97 19.36 -2.25 12.65
N ARG A 98 18.28 -2.60 11.92
CA ARG A 98 17.19 -3.44 12.43
C ARG A 98 17.39 -4.89 12.02
N ARG A 99 17.23 -5.80 12.96
CA ARG A 99 17.21 -7.24 12.68
C ARG A 99 15.88 -7.65 12.05
N ILE A 100 15.96 -8.53 11.05
CA ILE A 100 14.78 -9.09 10.37
C ILE A 100 14.87 -10.61 10.35
N GLN A 101 13.71 -11.25 10.31
CA GLN A 101 13.54 -12.68 10.07
C GLN A 101 13.04 -12.87 8.65
N LYS A 102 13.88 -13.35 7.74
CA LYS A 102 13.45 -13.73 6.40
C LYS A 102 12.59 -14.99 6.46
N LEU A 103 11.50 -14.98 5.71
CA LEU A 103 10.62 -16.12 5.47
C LEU A 103 10.64 -16.44 3.98
N PRO A 104 11.46 -17.40 3.52
CA PRO A 104 11.45 -17.80 2.12
C PRO A 104 10.06 -18.25 1.70
N MET A 105 9.56 -17.67 0.62
CA MET A 105 8.28 -18.06 0.01
C MET A 105 8.46 -19.38 -0.74
N VAL A 106 7.35 -20.07 -0.93
CA VAL A 106 7.32 -21.35 -1.67
C VAL A 106 6.61 -21.15 -3.01
N ASN A 107 7.02 -21.99 -3.97
CA ASN A 107 6.33 -22.05 -5.26
C ASN A 107 5.14 -23.02 -5.13
N ASP A 108 3.94 -22.48 -5.26
CA ASP A 108 2.70 -23.24 -5.38
C ASP A 108 2.15 -23.09 -6.80
N ARG A 109 2.45 -24.06 -7.67
CA ARG A 109 1.97 -24.10 -9.07
C ARG A 109 2.30 -22.81 -9.86
N GLY A 110 3.53 -22.36 -9.77
CA GLY A 110 4.01 -21.15 -10.44
C GLY A 110 3.72 -19.85 -9.67
N ARG A 111 3.06 -19.92 -8.51
CA ARG A 111 2.77 -18.76 -7.64
C ARG A 111 3.74 -18.73 -6.46
N LEU A 112 4.36 -17.60 -6.21
CA LEU A 112 5.12 -17.39 -4.98
C LEU A 112 4.16 -17.05 -3.83
N VAL A 113 4.08 -17.93 -2.83
CA VAL A 113 3.17 -17.77 -1.69
C VAL A 113 3.90 -17.94 -0.37
N ILE A 114 3.32 -17.40 0.70
CA ILE A 114 3.81 -17.62 2.06
C ILE A 114 3.57 -19.08 2.45
N ASP A 115 4.60 -19.75 2.95
CA ASP A 115 4.45 -21.00 3.69
C ASP A 115 3.82 -20.69 5.06
N PHE A 116 2.50 -20.83 5.15
CA PHE A 116 1.74 -20.52 6.37
C PHE A 116 2.09 -21.43 7.54
N LYS A 117 2.51 -22.68 7.29
CA LYS A 117 2.98 -23.60 8.35
C LYS A 117 4.26 -23.06 8.97
N LYS A 118 5.26 -22.77 8.13
CA LYS A 118 6.53 -22.18 8.56
C LYS A 118 6.33 -20.81 9.21
N PHE A 119 5.48 -19.97 8.63
CA PHE A 119 5.13 -18.66 9.22
C PHE A 119 4.56 -18.82 10.62
N SER A 120 3.60 -19.73 10.82
CA SER A 120 3.01 -19.99 12.14
C SER A 120 4.05 -20.47 13.15
N LEU A 121 5.01 -21.30 12.75
CA LEU A 121 6.06 -21.81 13.63
C LEU A 121 7.04 -20.73 14.09
N ILE A 122 7.49 -19.86 13.16
CA ILE A 122 8.54 -18.86 13.46
C ILE A 122 8.02 -17.56 14.05
N ALA A 123 6.76 -17.22 13.79
CA ALA A 123 6.18 -15.95 14.25
C ALA A 123 6.01 -15.93 15.76
N LYS A 124 6.57 -14.91 16.41
CA LYS A 124 6.42 -14.65 17.85
C LYS A 124 5.20 -13.75 18.10
N LYS A 125 4.69 -13.76 19.33
CA LYS A 125 3.63 -12.84 19.76
C LYS A 125 4.09 -11.38 19.62
N ASN A 126 3.21 -10.51 19.14
CA ASN A 126 3.46 -9.08 18.90
C ASN A 126 4.59 -8.79 17.85
N SER A 127 4.90 -9.75 16.98
CA SER A 127 5.81 -9.51 15.85
C SER A 127 5.18 -8.61 14.79
N TRP A 128 6.00 -8.18 13.84
CA TRP A 128 5.55 -7.44 12.64
C TRP A 128 5.76 -8.29 11.40
N LEU A 129 4.83 -8.18 10.46
CA LEU A 129 4.89 -8.81 9.14
C LEU A 129 4.90 -7.73 8.07
N MET A 130 5.88 -7.76 7.16
CA MET A 130 5.85 -6.98 5.92
C MET A 130 5.19 -7.85 4.85
N PHE A 131 4.00 -7.45 4.42
CA PHE A 131 3.17 -8.20 3.48
C PHE A 131 2.95 -7.38 2.21
N VAL A 132 2.96 -8.02 1.06
CA VAL A 132 2.74 -7.38 -0.25
C VAL A 132 1.67 -8.15 -1.02
N ASN A 133 0.59 -7.48 -1.40
CA ASN A 133 -0.51 -8.10 -2.13
C ASN A 133 -1.17 -7.12 -3.12
N PRO A 134 -1.06 -7.32 -4.42
CA PRO A 134 -0.35 -8.39 -5.14
C PRO A 134 1.15 -8.43 -4.84
N GLN A 135 1.70 -9.64 -4.75
CA GLN A 135 3.08 -9.87 -4.36
C GLN A 135 4.05 -9.35 -5.43
N ASN A 136 5.05 -8.59 -5.02
CA ASN A 136 6.12 -8.09 -5.88
C ASN A 136 7.47 -8.67 -5.40
N PRO A 137 8.21 -9.42 -6.26
CA PRO A 137 8.10 -9.46 -7.73
C PRO A 137 7.26 -10.62 -8.31
N GLY A 138 6.70 -11.53 -7.52
CA GLY A 138 6.11 -12.78 -8.02
C GLY A 138 4.71 -12.65 -8.65
N GLY A 139 4.05 -11.48 -8.57
CA GLY A 139 2.75 -11.25 -9.20
C GLY A 139 1.56 -11.97 -8.53
N THR A 140 1.78 -12.70 -7.45
CA THR A 140 0.71 -13.46 -6.77
C THR A 140 -0.34 -12.53 -6.17
N VAL A 141 -1.59 -12.75 -6.55
CA VAL A 141 -2.76 -12.22 -5.83
C VAL A 141 -3.22 -13.28 -4.84
N TYR A 142 -3.22 -12.97 -3.55
CA TYR A 142 -3.64 -13.91 -2.52
C TYR A 142 -5.15 -14.10 -2.53
N SER A 143 -5.58 -15.35 -2.55
CA SER A 143 -6.99 -15.75 -2.48
C SER A 143 -7.59 -15.44 -1.12
N LYS A 144 -8.93 -15.31 -1.05
CA LYS A 144 -9.66 -15.15 0.23
C LYS A 144 -9.33 -16.26 1.24
N LYS A 145 -9.10 -17.50 0.77
CA LYS A 145 -8.70 -18.63 1.63
C LYS A 145 -7.30 -18.43 2.24
N GLU A 146 -6.34 -17.99 1.44
CA GLU A 146 -4.97 -17.69 1.90
C GLU A 146 -4.96 -16.51 2.88
N LEU A 147 -5.70 -15.45 2.57
CA LEU A 147 -5.85 -14.29 3.49
C LEU A 147 -6.55 -14.67 4.79
N LYS A 148 -7.52 -15.59 4.76
CA LYS A 148 -8.15 -16.14 5.96
C LYS A 148 -7.15 -16.96 6.81
N ASN A 149 -6.27 -17.73 6.19
CA ASN A 149 -5.20 -18.45 6.89
C ASN A 149 -4.21 -17.48 7.53
N LEU A 150 -3.78 -16.46 6.78
CA LEU A 150 -2.94 -15.38 7.31
C LEU A 150 -3.59 -14.72 8.53
N SER A 151 -4.88 -14.35 8.42
CA SER A 151 -5.59 -13.64 9.49
C SER A 151 -5.72 -14.43 10.77
N LYS A 152 -5.82 -15.76 10.71
CA LYS A 152 -5.82 -16.62 11.90
C LYS A 152 -4.51 -16.48 12.68
N ILE A 153 -3.36 -16.59 12.01
CA ILE A 153 -2.04 -16.48 12.63
C ILE A 153 -1.81 -15.07 13.17
N VAL A 154 -2.19 -14.05 12.38
CA VAL A 154 -2.10 -12.63 12.77
C VAL A 154 -2.88 -12.36 14.04
N LYS A 155 -4.14 -12.85 14.12
CA LYS A 155 -5.00 -12.71 15.31
C LYS A 155 -4.43 -13.43 16.51
N GLU A 156 -4.08 -14.72 16.36
CA GLU A 156 -3.57 -15.58 17.43
C GLU A 156 -2.32 -15.00 18.10
N LYS A 157 -1.40 -14.51 17.28
CA LYS A 157 -0.11 -14.00 17.75
C LYS A 157 -0.07 -12.47 17.90
N ASN A 158 -1.19 -11.79 17.70
CA ASN A 158 -1.31 -10.32 17.77
C ASN A 158 -0.25 -9.63 16.92
N ILE A 159 -0.08 -10.09 15.67
CA ILE A 159 0.92 -9.54 14.73
C ILE A 159 0.42 -8.24 14.16
N THR A 160 1.28 -7.22 14.05
CA THR A 160 0.99 -6.02 13.26
C THR A 160 1.46 -6.24 11.82
N VAL A 161 0.61 -5.94 10.86
CA VAL A 161 0.91 -6.15 9.44
C VAL A 161 1.03 -4.82 8.72
N PHE A 162 2.18 -4.58 8.11
CA PHE A 162 2.34 -3.60 7.05
C PHE A 162 1.93 -4.27 5.74
N SER A 163 0.85 -3.79 5.12
CA SER A 163 0.33 -4.33 3.86
C SER A 163 0.56 -3.35 2.73
N ASP A 164 1.47 -3.69 1.82
CA ASP A 164 1.68 -2.95 0.57
C ASP A 164 0.69 -3.46 -0.48
N GLU A 165 -0.28 -2.63 -0.83
CA GLU A 165 -1.34 -2.96 -1.77
C GLU A 165 -1.30 -2.08 -3.04
N LEU A 166 -0.09 -1.60 -3.42
CA LEU A 166 0.09 -0.65 -4.53
C LEU A 166 -0.32 -1.20 -5.89
N HIS A 167 -0.18 -2.51 -6.10
CA HIS A 167 -0.50 -3.15 -7.38
C HIS A 167 -1.95 -3.67 -7.46
N CYS A 168 -2.78 -3.40 -6.47
CA CYS A 168 -4.10 -4.02 -6.29
C CYS A 168 -5.14 -3.73 -7.38
N ASP A 169 -4.88 -2.75 -8.25
CA ASP A 169 -5.77 -2.39 -9.36
C ASP A 169 -5.26 -2.84 -10.74
N LEU A 170 -4.06 -3.45 -10.79
CA LEU A 170 -3.45 -3.99 -12.02
C LEU A 170 -3.45 -5.52 -12.00
N ILE A 171 -4.65 -6.12 -11.89
CA ILE A 171 -4.81 -7.57 -11.94
C ILE A 171 -5.22 -7.95 -13.36
N LEU A 172 -4.33 -8.68 -14.05
CA LEU A 172 -4.53 -9.06 -15.44
C LEU A 172 -5.49 -10.24 -15.60
N GLN A 173 -5.47 -11.20 -14.69
CA GLN A 173 -6.34 -12.37 -14.76
C GLN A 173 -7.80 -12.02 -14.44
N LYS A 174 -8.71 -12.26 -15.39
CA LYS A 174 -10.14 -11.90 -15.29
C LYS A 174 -10.88 -12.48 -14.08
N ASN A 175 -10.45 -13.65 -13.59
CA ASN A 175 -11.11 -14.39 -12.51
C ASN A 175 -10.49 -14.14 -11.13
N LEU A 176 -9.53 -13.20 -11.03
CA LEU A 176 -8.90 -12.84 -9.77
C LEU A 176 -9.34 -11.45 -9.33
N GLU A 177 -9.65 -11.34 -8.06
CA GLU A 177 -9.97 -10.07 -7.41
C GLU A 177 -9.05 -9.86 -6.21
N HIS A 178 -8.56 -8.63 -6.08
CA HIS A 178 -7.83 -8.22 -4.89
C HIS A 178 -8.82 -8.03 -3.72
N THR A 179 -8.49 -8.63 -2.58
CA THR A 179 -9.19 -8.38 -1.32
C THR A 179 -8.27 -7.57 -0.41
N PRO A 180 -8.63 -6.35 0.01
CA PRO A 180 -7.86 -5.56 0.98
C PRO A 180 -7.65 -6.35 2.27
N LEU A 181 -6.40 -6.47 2.73
CA LEU A 181 -6.13 -7.24 3.96
C LEU A 181 -6.86 -6.64 5.17
N GLY A 182 -6.93 -5.32 5.25
CA GLY A 182 -7.63 -4.61 6.31
C GLY A 182 -9.15 -4.79 6.30
N SER A 183 -9.75 -5.32 5.23
CA SER A 183 -11.18 -5.63 5.19
C SER A 183 -11.56 -6.83 6.07
N ILE A 184 -10.57 -7.62 6.48
CA ILE A 184 -10.79 -8.78 7.35
C ILE A 184 -10.99 -8.31 8.79
N LYS A 185 -12.24 -8.24 9.22
CA LYS A 185 -12.65 -7.63 10.51
C LYS A 185 -11.89 -8.15 11.74
N THR A 186 -11.51 -9.44 11.74
CA THR A 186 -10.81 -10.05 12.88
C THR A 186 -9.41 -9.49 13.12
N ILE A 187 -8.80 -8.85 12.11
CA ILE A 187 -7.46 -8.27 12.17
C ILE A 187 -7.40 -6.81 11.68
N GLU A 188 -8.54 -6.17 11.40
CA GLU A 188 -8.61 -4.80 10.87
C GLU A 188 -7.70 -3.82 11.64
N LYS A 189 -7.70 -3.89 12.97
CA LYS A 189 -6.87 -3.02 13.83
C LYS A 189 -5.38 -3.39 13.85
N ASN A 190 -5.03 -4.55 13.31
CA ASN A 190 -3.65 -5.01 13.22
C ASN A 190 -2.98 -4.60 11.90
N VAL A 191 -3.73 -4.04 10.94
CA VAL A 191 -3.25 -3.79 9.59
C VAL A 191 -3.01 -2.30 9.34
N VAL A 192 -1.88 -1.98 8.71
CA VAL A 192 -1.56 -0.70 8.09
C VAL A 192 -1.45 -0.96 6.60
N SER A 193 -2.47 -0.59 5.82
CA SER A 193 -2.48 -0.80 4.37
C SER A 193 -2.09 0.44 3.61
N PHE A 194 -1.25 0.29 2.59
CA PHE A 194 -0.79 1.37 1.71
C PHE A 194 -1.32 1.23 0.30
N TYR A 195 -1.74 2.35 -0.26
CA TYR A 195 -2.29 2.49 -1.60
C TYR A 195 -1.71 3.71 -2.31
N SER A 196 -1.68 3.68 -3.64
CA SER A 196 -1.25 4.81 -4.46
C SER A 196 -1.87 4.74 -5.87
N ALA A 197 -2.01 5.89 -6.51
CA ALA A 197 -2.32 6.00 -7.94
C ALA A 197 -1.11 5.63 -8.82
N SER A 198 0.10 5.63 -8.25
CA SER A 198 1.37 5.61 -8.99
C SER A 198 1.50 4.44 -9.95
N LYS A 199 1.14 3.23 -9.53
CA LYS A 199 1.28 2.03 -10.37
C LYS A 199 0.11 1.87 -11.32
N THR A 200 -1.11 2.06 -10.82
CA THR A 200 -2.33 1.88 -11.60
C THR A 200 -2.47 2.88 -12.73
N PHE A 201 -2.06 4.14 -12.52
CA PHE A 201 -2.30 5.24 -13.46
C PHE A 201 -1.01 5.87 -14.01
N ASN A 202 0.11 5.18 -13.83
CA ASN A 202 1.43 5.60 -14.35
C ASN A 202 1.84 7.02 -13.92
N VAL A 203 1.77 7.30 -12.62
CA VAL A 203 2.13 8.62 -12.06
C VAL A 203 3.14 8.54 -10.90
N PRO A 204 4.17 7.66 -10.96
CA PRO A 204 5.11 7.53 -9.83
C PRO A 204 5.91 8.81 -9.56
N GLY A 205 6.21 9.60 -10.59
CA GLY A 205 6.94 10.87 -10.48
C GLY A 205 6.20 11.96 -9.70
N LEU A 206 4.88 11.82 -9.49
CA LEU A 206 4.07 12.79 -8.74
C LEU A 206 4.07 12.52 -7.23
N ASN A 207 4.68 11.44 -6.77
CA ASN A 207 4.94 11.14 -5.37
C ASN A 207 3.73 11.37 -4.45
N CYS A 208 2.71 10.51 -4.55
CA CYS A 208 1.55 10.55 -3.65
C CYS A 208 1.02 9.15 -3.35
N ALA A 209 0.80 8.90 -2.08
CA ALA A 209 0.20 7.67 -1.58
C ALA A 209 -0.69 7.96 -0.37
N PHE A 210 -1.38 6.95 0.11
CA PHE A 210 -2.11 7.03 1.37
C PHE A 210 -2.04 5.71 2.12
N ALA A 211 -2.01 5.82 3.45
CA ALA A 211 -2.17 4.70 4.35
C ALA A 211 -3.59 4.67 4.91
N VAL A 212 -4.10 3.48 5.20
CA VAL A 212 -5.31 3.27 6.00
C VAL A 212 -4.92 2.57 7.29
N ILE A 213 -5.11 3.25 8.42
CA ILE A 213 -4.69 2.81 9.75
C ILE A 213 -5.87 2.85 10.71
N PRO A 214 -6.63 1.74 10.85
CA PRO A 214 -7.82 1.69 11.73
C PRO A 214 -7.50 1.88 13.21
N CYS A 215 -6.35 1.35 13.68
CA CYS A 215 -5.91 1.47 15.07
C CYS A 215 -5.50 2.90 15.41
N ASP A 216 -6.23 3.57 16.29
CA ASP A 216 -5.99 4.98 16.68
C ASP A 216 -4.59 5.19 17.26
N LYS A 217 -4.17 4.29 18.18
CA LYS A 217 -2.83 4.36 18.80
C LYS A 217 -1.72 4.28 17.75
N LEU A 218 -1.84 3.33 16.83
CA LEU A 218 -0.85 3.14 15.77
C LEU A 218 -0.84 4.31 14.78
N ARG A 219 -2.04 4.83 14.43
CA ARG A 219 -2.18 5.98 13.54
C ARG A 219 -1.56 7.26 14.12
N LYS A 220 -1.81 7.54 15.41
CA LYS A 220 -1.18 8.68 16.11
C LYS A 220 0.33 8.53 16.15
N ALA A 221 0.84 7.35 16.49
CA ALA A 221 2.27 7.08 16.51
C ALA A 221 2.89 7.23 15.11
N PHE A 222 2.22 6.73 14.06
CA PHE A 222 2.67 6.86 12.68
C PHE A 222 2.79 8.32 12.26
N LYS A 223 1.76 9.15 12.51
CA LYS A 223 1.78 10.58 12.21
C LYS A 223 2.91 11.30 12.95
N LYS A 224 3.00 11.11 14.26
CA LYS A 224 4.05 11.72 15.09
C LYS A 224 5.46 11.36 14.62
N ASN A 225 5.68 10.12 14.19
CA ASN A 225 6.98 9.68 13.70
C ASN A 225 7.31 10.21 12.29
N ALA A 226 6.31 10.63 11.53
CA ALA A 226 6.50 11.26 10.22
C ALA A 226 6.81 12.76 10.34
N GLU A 227 6.40 13.41 11.43
CA GLU A 227 6.66 14.85 11.68
C GLU A 227 8.15 15.14 11.65
N GLY A 228 8.57 16.11 10.84
CA GLY A 228 9.98 16.53 10.69
C GLY A 228 10.88 15.55 9.91
N ILE A 229 10.36 14.40 9.47
CA ILE A 229 11.12 13.41 8.66
C ILE A 229 10.62 13.40 7.21
N THR A 230 9.31 13.55 7.02
CA THR A 230 8.71 13.59 5.69
C THR A 230 7.83 14.82 5.57
N ASP A 231 7.95 15.51 4.45
CA ASP A 231 7.01 16.57 4.09
C ASP A 231 5.61 16.01 3.87
N ASP A 232 4.62 16.89 3.81
CA ASP A 232 3.28 16.55 3.38
C ASP A 232 3.28 16.05 1.93
N ALA A 233 2.25 15.26 1.57
CA ALA A 233 2.10 14.81 0.19
C ALA A 233 1.98 16.01 -0.76
N ASN A 234 2.78 16.04 -1.81
CA ASN A 234 2.84 17.13 -2.79
C ASN A 234 1.45 17.41 -3.40
N ILE A 235 1.10 18.70 -3.55
CA ILE A 235 -0.21 19.11 -4.05
C ILE A 235 -0.51 18.55 -5.45
N THR A 236 0.47 18.50 -6.35
CA THR A 236 0.29 17.92 -7.68
C THR A 236 0.00 16.42 -7.61
N GLY A 237 0.66 15.72 -6.69
CA GLY A 237 0.36 14.32 -6.37
C GLY A 237 -1.05 14.12 -5.81
N LEU A 238 -1.50 14.99 -4.89
CA LEU A 238 -2.86 14.92 -4.33
C LEU A 238 -3.93 15.21 -5.38
N ILE A 239 -3.70 16.18 -6.28
CA ILE A 239 -4.57 16.48 -7.42
C ILE A 239 -4.66 15.29 -8.36
N ALA A 240 -3.52 14.69 -8.70
CA ALA A 240 -3.45 13.50 -9.53
C ALA A 240 -4.17 12.31 -8.90
N LEU A 241 -3.94 12.07 -7.60
CA LEU A 241 -4.62 11.03 -6.82
C LEU A 241 -6.15 11.20 -6.87
N SER A 242 -6.63 12.42 -6.62
CA SER A 242 -8.05 12.75 -6.67
C SER A 242 -8.66 12.51 -8.05
N ALA A 243 -7.99 13.01 -9.12
CA ALA A 243 -8.46 12.85 -10.49
C ALA A 243 -8.46 11.39 -10.94
N ALA A 244 -7.40 10.64 -10.61
CA ALA A 244 -7.25 9.23 -10.92
C ALA A 244 -8.38 8.39 -10.33
N PHE A 245 -8.56 8.44 -9.02
CA PHE A 245 -9.58 7.64 -8.33
C PHE A 245 -11.02 8.08 -8.63
N LYS A 246 -11.22 9.34 -9.06
CA LYS A 246 -12.54 9.83 -9.47
C LYS A 246 -12.91 9.45 -10.90
N LYS A 247 -11.96 9.49 -11.87
CA LYS A 247 -12.25 9.42 -13.31
C LYS A 247 -11.30 8.54 -14.14
N GLY A 248 -10.26 7.95 -13.53
CA GLY A 248 -9.21 7.22 -14.26
C GLY A 248 -9.57 5.78 -14.64
N TRP A 249 -10.67 5.23 -14.14
CA TRP A 249 -10.96 3.79 -14.20
C TRP A 249 -11.11 3.24 -15.61
N LYS A 250 -11.75 3.99 -16.52
CA LYS A 250 -11.85 3.58 -17.93
C LYS A 250 -10.47 3.39 -18.56
N TRP A 251 -9.55 4.31 -18.32
CA TRP A 251 -8.17 4.21 -18.82
C TRP A 251 -7.48 2.94 -18.26
N ARG A 252 -7.63 2.65 -16.96
CA ARG A 252 -7.10 1.44 -16.33
C ARG A 252 -7.69 0.17 -16.98
N ASP A 253 -8.97 0.15 -17.25
CA ASP A 253 -9.63 -1.01 -17.87
C ASP A 253 -9.18 -1.20 -19.32
N ASP A 254 -8.97 -0.09 -20.06
CA ASP A 254 -8.40 -0.11 -21.40
C ASP A 254 -6.96 -0.64 -21.39
N LEU A 255 -6.14 -0.21 -20.41
CA LEU A 255 -4.77 -0.71 -20.20
C LEU A 255 -4.76 -2.22 -19.91
N ILE A 256 -5.60 -2.71 -19.00
CA ILE A 256 -5.68 -4.14 -18.68
C ILE A 256 -6.06 -4.96 -19.93
N ARG A 257 -6.98 -4.45 -20.76
CA ARG A 257 -7.34 -5.13 -22.03
C ARG A 257 -6.19 -5.17 -23.02
N TYR A 258 -5.38 -4.14 -23.07
CA TYR A 258 -4.19 -4.10 -23.93
C TYR A 258 -3.09 -5.05 -23.47
N LEU A 259 -2.93 -5.21 -22.13
CA LEU A 259 -1.89 -6.07 -21.55
C LEU A 259 -2.25 -7.56 -21.54
N ASN A 260 -3.51 -7.94 -21.78
CA ASN A 260 -3.97 -9.34 -21.89
C ASN A 260 -3.97 -9.84 -23.34
#